data_563a85c42d8fd9a461b0028f767660b9
#
_entry.id   563a85c42d8fd9a461b0028f767660b9
#
_cell.length_a   1.000
_cell.length_b   1.000
_cell.length_c   1.000
_cell.angle_alpha   90.00
_cell.angle_beta   90.00
_cell.angle_gamma   90.00
#
_symmetry.space_group_name_H-M   'P 1'
#
loop_
_entity.id
_entity.type
_entity.pdbx_description
1 polymer ?
#
loop_
_entity_poly.entity_id
_entity_poly.type
_entity_poly.pdbx_seq_one_letter_code
_entity_poly.pdbx_strand_id
1 'polypeptide(L)'
;ENNILVSSEDLSEFKGLSYKHFYPRFMSKFNITGVVDDIRLKLRTYLHEIMETELKYIEGFEEFYSSYILGYQVKVGIVTNTTRLSYQKIDQCVGIGNYFPYSLTASESREPKPSPVPFIQAMDDLALTADNTLIIEDSQTGLLSAVGSGAQVIGITTSLSKQDILKIDNSIHVVDTYQDIAE
;
A
#
# COMPACT_ATOMS: atom_id res chain seq x y z
N GLU A 1 22.47 8.08 12.67
CA GLU A 1 23.03 8.00 14.02
C GLU A 1 23.86 6.72 14.25
N ASN A 2 23.53 5.59 13.57
CA ASN A 2 24.24 4.31 13.76
C ASN A 2 25.24 3.98 12.63
N ASN A 3 25.46 4.88 11.67
CA ASN A 3 26.36 4.70 10.50
C ASN A 3 26.17 3.36 9.75
N ILE A 4 24.93 2.88 9.68
CA ILE A 4 24.59 1.64 8.97
C ILE A 4 24.38 1.98 7.51
N LEU A 5 25.15 1.35 6.63
CA LEU A 5 24.89 1.40 5.19
C LEU A 5 23.73 0.43 4.88
N VAL A 6 22.69 0.96 4.26
CA VAL A 6 21.48 0.20 3.91
C VAL A 6 21.36 0.16 2.38
N SER A 7 21.30 -1.02 1.81
CA SER A 7 21.06 -1.21 0.38
C SER A 7 19.55 -1.21 0.06
N SER A 8 19.22 -1.01 -1.22
CA SER A 8 17.83 -1.15 -1.69
C SER A 8 17.29 -2.57 -1.50
N GLU A 9 18.17 -3.59 -1.59
CA GLU A 9 17.82 -4.98 -1.34
C GLU A 9 17.47 -5.20 0.13
N ASP A 10 18.25 -4.59 1.05
CA ASP A 10 17.94 -4.64 2.48
C ASP A 10 16.57 -4.07 2.81
N LEU A 11 16.13 -3.03 2.09
CA LEU A 11 14.84 -2.39 2.31
C LEU A 11 13.66 -3.15 1.69
N SER A 12 13.91 -3.94 0.65
CA SER A 12 12.84 -4.64 -0.09
C SER A 12 12.01 -5.57 0.78
N GLU A 13 12.63 -6.23 1.76
CA GLU A 13 11.95 -7.15 2.68
C GLU A 13 10.98 -6.48 3.67
N PHE A 14 11.04 -5.14 3.79
CA PHE A 14 10.17 -4.38 4.69
C PHE A 14 8.95 -3.78 3.99
N LYS A 15 8.94 -3.78 2.66
CA LYS A 15 7.84 -3.21 1.88
C LYS A 15 6.52 -3.92 2.18
N GLY A 16 5.48 -3.14 2.42
CA GLY A 16 4.12 -3.66 2.68
C GLY A 16 3.91 -4.30 4.05
N LEU A 17 4.93 -4.42 4.91
CA LEU A 17 4.74 -4.96 6.26
C LEU A 17 3.86 -4.06 7.11
N SER A 18 2.99 -4.66 7.92
CA SER A 18 2.30 -3.92 8.97
C SER A 18 3.29 -3.41 10.02
N TYR A 19 2.94 -2.31 10.71
CA TYR A 19 3.81 -1.72 11.74
C TYR A 19 4.20 -2.72 12.85
N LYS A 20 3.33 -3.69 13.17
CA LYS A 20 3.57 -4.72 14.19
C LYS A 20 4.73 -5.65 13.82
N HIS A 21 4.94 -5.88 12.52
CA HIS A 21 5.99 -6.76 12.01
C HIS A 21 7.24 -6.00 11.56
N PHE A 22 7.06 -4.76 11.08
CA PHE A 22 8.14 -3.93 10.57
C PHE A 22 9.22 -3.64 11.63
N TYR A 23 8.84 -3.02 12.75
CA TYR A 23 9.83 -2.53 13.71
C TYR A 23 10.66 -3.63 14.37
N PRO A 24 10.10 -4.75 14.86
CA PRO A 24 10.90 -5.83 15.41
C PRO A 24 11.89 -6.41 14.40
N ARG A 25 11.45 -6.60 13.15
CA ARG A 25 12.28 -7.13 12.06
C ARG A 25 13.38 -6.14 11.66
N PHE A 26 13.06 -4.86 11.53
CA PHE A 26 14.00 -3.79 11.24
C PHE A 26 15.09 -3.67 12.31
N MET A 27 14.71 -3.65 13.57
CA MET A 27 15.65 -3.59 14.68
C MET A 27 16.57 -4.81 14.73
N SER A 28 16.01 -6.00 14.52
CA SER A 28 16.79 -7.25 14.46
C SER A 28 17.79 -7.23 13.31
N LYS A 29 17.36 -6.88 12.10
CA LYS A 29 18.22 -6.89 10.90
C LYS A 29 19.41 -5.92 11.04
N PHE A 30 19.18 -4.76 11.58
CA PHE A 30 20.21 -3.71 11.69
C PHE A 30 20.88 -3.64 13.09
N ASN A 31 20.65 -4.64 13.96
CA ASN A 31 21.20 -4.70 15.33
C ASN A 31 20.92 -3.42 16.11
N ILE A 32 19.74 -2.82 15.93
CA ILE A 32 19.33 -1.61 16.64
C ILE A 32 18.80 -2.00 18.01
N THR A 33 19.41 -1.46 19.07
CA THR A 33 18.97 -1.66 20.45
C THR A 33 18.11 -0.49 20.91
N GLY A 34 17.18 -0.76 21.83
CA GLY A 34 16.32 0.26 22.41
C GLY A 34 14.86 -0.18 22.52
N VAL A 35 14.02 0.72 22.95
CA VAL A 35 12.58 0.49 23.05
C VAL A 35 11.94 0.65 21.68
N VAL A 36 11.16 -0.33 21.26
CA VAL A 36 10.50 -0.36 19.92
C VAL A 36 9.69 0.92 19.66
N ASP A 37 8.99 1.42 20.68
CA ASP A 37 8.15 2.61 20.54
C ASP A 37 8.97 3.90 20.30
N ASP A 38 10.15 4.02 20.90
CA ASP A 38 11.04 5.16 20.67
C ASP A 38 11.60 5.14 19.23
N ILE A 39 12.00 3.97 18.76
CA ILE A 39 12.47 3.80 17.39
C ILE A 39 11.34 4.08 16.41
N ARG A 40 10.12 3.59 16.70
CA ARG A 40 8.93 3.86 15.90
C ARG A 40 8.64 5.36 15.79
N LEU A 41 8.72 6.09 16.90
CA LEU A 41 8.48 7.53 16.92
C LEU A 41 9.49 8.27 16.06
N LYS A 42 10.80 7.98 16.24
CA LYS A 42 11.86 8.60 15.44
C LYS A 42 11.70 8.33 13.94
N LEU A 43 11.51 7.08 13.54
CA LEU A 43 11.33 6.72 12.12
C LEU A 43 10.08 7.37 11.53
N ARG A 44 9.00 7.48 12.31
CA ARG A 44 7.80 8.18 11.85
C ARG A 44 8.06 9.67 11.62
N THR A 45 8.80 10.32 12.51
CA THR A 45 9.16 11.73 12.34
C THR A 45 9.94 11.95 11.03
N TYR A 46 10.99 11.17 10.79
CA TYR A 46 11.74 11.25 9.54
C TYR A 46 10.89 10.93 8.30
N LEU A 47 10.02 9.93 8.40
CA LEU A 47 9.12 9.60 7.30
C LEU A 47 8.17 10.78 6.97
N HIS A 48 7.63 11.44 7.99
CA HIS A 48 6.75 12.59 7.79
C HIS A 48 7.49 13.78 7.16
N GLU A 49 8.74 14.03 7.53
CA GLU A 49 9.59 15.05 6.90
C GLU A 49 9.83 14.75 5.41
N ILE A 50 10.13 13.49 5.06
CA ILE A 50 10.30 13.06 3.66
C ILE A 50 9.00 13.19 2.88
N MET A 51 7.86 12.82 3.48
CA MET A 51 6.54 12.96 2.84
C MET A 51 6.21 14.40 2.43
N GLU A 52 6.65 15.40 3.18
CA GLU A 52 6.39 16.80 2.87
C GLU A 52 7.08 17.27 1.58
N THR A 53 8.19 16.65 1.20
CA THR A 53 9.03 17.11 0.08
C THR A 53 9.04 16.17 -1.11
N GLU A 54 8.82 14.88 -0.90
CA GLU A 54 9.07 13.86 -1.93
C GLU A 54 7.85 13.00 -2.27
N LEU A 55 6.76 13.09 -1.50
CA LEU A 55 5.57 12.29 -1.77
C LEU A 55 4.87 12.79 -3.03
N LYS A 56 4.61 11.86 -3.95
CA LYS A 56 3.90 12.11 -5.21
C LYS A 56 3.09 10.87 -5.62
N TYR A 57 2.12 11.09 -6.49
CA TYR A 57 1.37 9.98 -7.10
C TYR A 57 2.26 9.15 -8.04
N ILE A 58 1.88 7.89 -8.20
CA ILE A 58 2.46 7.03 -9.23
C ILE A 58 2.13 7.63 -10.61
N GLU A 59 3.06 7.53 -11.54
CA GLU A 59 2.92 8.04 -12.89
C GLU A 59 1.63 7.55 -13.57
N GLY A 60 0.94 8.48 -14.21
CA GLY A 60 -0.33 8.23 -14.90
C GLY A 60 -1.57 8.12 -14.01
N PHE A 61 -1.44 8.13 -12.67
CA PHE A 61 -2.59 7.98 -11.76
C PHE A 61 -3.67 9.06 -11.96
N GLU A 62 -3.28 10.34 -11.99
CA GLU A 62 -4.24 11.45 -12.07
C GLU A 62 -4.97 11.47 -13.42
N GLU A 63 -4.26 11.12 -14.50
CA GLU A 63 -4.86 10.99 -15.84
C GLU A 63 -5.80 9.79 -15.90
N PHE A 64 -5.40 8.64 -15.38
CA PHE A 64 -6.26 7.46 -15.25
C PHE A 64 -7.53 7.78 -14.46
N TYR A 65 -7.40 8.42 -13.29
CA TYR A 65 -8.54 8.79 -12.46
C TYR A 65 -9.51 9.71 -13.19
N SER A 66 -9.00 10.77 -13.85
CA SER A 66 -9.83 11.73 -14.56
C SER A 66 -10.54 11.13 -15.78
N SER A 67 -9.89 10.19 -16.46
CA SER A 67 -10.41 9.58 -17.70
C SER A 67 -11.36 8.41 -17.46
N TYR A 68 -11.11 7.60 -16.42
CA TYR A 68 -11.80 6.33 -16.23
C TYR A 68 -12.62 6.23 -14.94
N ILE A 69 -12.41 7.14 -13.99
CA ILE A 69 -13.08 7.10 -12.69
C ILE A 69 -14.00 8.31 -12.52
N LEU A 70 -13.47 9.50 -12.76
CA LEU A 70 -14.22 10.75 -12.58
C LEU A 70 -15.39 10.82 -13.57
N GLY A 71 -16.59 11.04 -13.04
CA GLY A 71 -17.80 11.09 -13.87
C GLY A 71 -18.51 9.74 -14.08
N TYR A 72 -17.89 8.64 -13.68
CA TYR A 72 -18.51 7.32 -13.66
C TYR A 72 -19.02 6.98 -12.25
N GLN A 73 -20.04 6.13 -12.17
CA GLN A 73 -20.58 5.67 -10.87
C GLN A 73 -19.71 4.54 -10.28
N VAL A 74 -18.40 4.79 -10.16
CA VAL A 74 -17.46 3.84 -9.60
C VAL A 74 -17.21 4.20 -8.14
N LYS A 75 -17.32 3.22 -7.24
CA LYS A 75 -16.90 3.37 -5.85
C LYS A 75 -15.39 3.15 -5.77
N VAL A 76 -14.68 4.10 -5.18
CA VAL A 76 -13.22 4.03 -5.03
C VAL A 76 -12.82 4.13 -3.57
N GLY A 77 -11.75 3.43 -3.22
CA GLY A 77 -11.23 3.41 -1.86
C GLY A 77 -9.77 3.00 -1.77
N ILE A 78 -9.16 3.31 -0.65
CA ILE A 78 -7.81 2.87 -0.29
C ILE A 78 -7.87 1.88 0.86
N VAL A 79 -7.15 0.77 0.72
CA VAL A 79 -6.89 -0.20 1.78
C VAL A 79 -5.38 -0.27 2.03
N THR A 80 -4.93 0.03 3.24
CA THR A 80 -3.49 0.17 3.52
C THR A 80 -3.08 -0.39 4.88
N ASN A 81 -1.86 -0.95 4.96
CA ASN A 81 -1.23 -1.30 6.24
C ASN A 81 -0.66 -0.08 7.00
N THR A 82 -0.79 1.11 6.43
CA THR A 82 -0.44 2.37 7.10
C THR A 82 -1.43 2.67 8.25
N THR A 83 -0.96 3.29 9.33
CA THR A 83 -1.84 3.71 10.43
C THR A 83 -2.69 4.91 10.03
N ARG A 84 -3.84 5.13 10.68
CA ARG A 84 -4.71 6.30 10.42
C ARG A 84 -3.94 7.63 10.54
N LEU A 85 -3.09 7.76 11.54
CA LEU A 85 -2.29 8.98 11.74
C LEU A 85 -1.35 9.27 10.56
N SER A 86 -0.65 8.23 10.05
CA SER A 86 0.22 8.41 8.88
C SER A 86 -0.57 8.62 7.59
N TYR A 87 -1.74 7.98 7.45
CA TYR A 87 -2.64 8.26 6.32
C TYR A 87 -3.11 9.72 6.30
N GLN A 88 -3.49 10.27 7.44
CA GLN A 88 -3.87 11.69 7.56
C GLN A 88 -2.72 12.63 7.16
N LYS A 89 -1.47 12.25 7.49
CA LYS A 89 -0.31 13.03 7.04
C LYS A 89 -0.11 12.95 5.53
N ILE A 90 -0.29 11.77 4.92
CA ILE A 90 -0.30 11.61 3.45
C ILE A 90 -1.37 12.50 2.82
N ASP A 91 -2.58 12.46 3.36
CA ASP A 91 -3.69 13.29 2.86
C ASP A 91 -3.38 14.79 2.90
N GLN A 92 -2.77 15.26 4.00
CA GLN A 92 -2.31 16.66 4.12
C GLN A 92 -1.25 17.03 3.08
N CYS A 93 -0.38 16.10 2.68
CA CYS A 93 0.70 16.36 1.73
C CYS A 93 0.21 16.36 0.27
N VAL A 94 -0.65 15.42 -0.11
CA VAL A 94 -1.03 15.20 -1.52
C VAL A 94 -2.53 15.21 -1.78
N GLY A 95 -3.37 15.40 -0.76
CA GLY A 95 -4.82 15.49 -0.92
C GLY A 95 -5.46 14.19 -1.41
N ILE A 96 -4.98 13.03 -0.92
CA ILE A 96 -5.43 11.71 -1.38
C ILE A 96 -6.92 11.48 -1.16
N GLY A 97 -7.51 12.10 -0.12
CA GLY A 97 -8.94 12.04 0.16
C GLY A 97 -9.83 12.66 -0.91
N ASN A 98 -9.28 13.53 -1.78
CA ASN A 98 -10.01 14.09 -2.92
C ASN A 98 -10.31 13.03 -3.99
N TYR A 99 -9.47 12.00 -4.09
CA TYR A 99 -9.62 10.89 -5.03
C TYR A 99 -10.33 9.69 -4.40
N PHE A 100 -10.11 9.44 -3.11
CA PHE A 100 -10.57 8.23 -2.42
C PHE A 100 -11.46 8.59 -1.22
N PRO A 101 -12.78 8.69 -1.40
CA PRO A 101 -13.72 9.02 -0.32
C PRO A 101 -13.80 7.92 0.76
N TYR A 102 -13.40 6.69 0.44
CA TYR A 102 -13.29 5.60 1.39
C TYR A 102 -11.82 5.26 1.68
N SER A 103 -11.49 5.03 2.94
CA SER A 103 -10.16 4.56 3.34
C SER A 103 -10.23 3.62 4.54
N LEU A 104 -9.60 2.45 4.42
CA LEU A 104 -9.41 1.48 5.48
C LEU A 104 -7.93 1.35 5.79
N THR A 105 -7.52 1.77 6.97
CA THR A 105 -6.12 1.68 7.41
C THR A 105 -5.91 0.52 8.37
N ALA A 106 -4.65 0.21 8.70
CA ALA A 106 -4.33 -0.82 9.69
C ALA A 106 -4.93 -0.52 11.08
N SER A 107 -5.37 0.71 11.34
CA SER A 107 -6.00 1.09 12.62
C SER A 107 -7.44 0.62 12.74
N GLU A 108 -8.15 0.47 11.63
CA GLU A 108 -9.56 0.08 11.56
C GLU A 108 -9.76 -1.34 11.04
N SER A 109 -8.79 -1.86 10.31
CA SER A 109 -8.88 -3.22 9.79
C SER A 109 -8.80 -4.26 10.90
N ARG A 110 -9.64 -5.29 10.81
CA ARG A 110 -9.68 -6.41 11.75
C ARG A 110 -8.38 -7.21 11.75
N GLU A 111 -7.75 -7.32 10.58
CA GLU A 111 -6.45 -7.96 10.38
C GLU A 111 -5.62 -7.15 9.37
N PRO A 112 -4.28 -7.16 9.47
CA PRO A 112 -3.43 -6.51 8.47
C PRO A 112 -3.25 -7.41 7.23
N LYS A 113 -2.92 -6.81 6.06
CA LYS A 113 -2.34 -7.57 4.95
C LYS A 113 -1.09 -8.32 5.44
N PRO A 114 -0.85 -9.57 5.04
CA PRO A 114 -1.37 -10.26 3.86
C PRO A 114 -2.70 -11.01 4.06
N SER A 115 -3.37 -10.90 5.21
CA SER A 115 -4.73 -11.44 5.33
C SER A 115 -5.66 -10.83 4.26
N PRO A 116 -6.61 -11.58 3.68
CA PRO A 116 -7.59 -11.05 2.76
C PRO A 116 -8.64 -10.16 3.44
N VAL A 117 -8.74 -10.21 4.76
CA VAL A 117 -9.74 -9.52 5.57
C VAL A 117 -9.86 -8.02 5.27
N PRO A 118 -8.78 -7.24 5.10
CA PRO A 118 -8.91 -5.81 4.81
C PRO A 118 -9.68 -5.51 3.51
N PHE A 119 -9.43 -6.27 2.45
CA PHE A 119 -10.15 -6.08 1.18
C PHE A 119 -11.60 -6.59 1.26
N ILE A 120 -11.83 -7.71 1.93
CA ILE A 120 -13.20 -8.21 2.18
C ILE A 120 -13.99 -7.19 3.01
N GLN A 121 -13.40 -6.65 4.07
CA GLN A 121 -14.03 -5.59 4.90
C GLN A 121 -14.34 -4.34 4.06
N ALA A 122 -13.44 -3.91 3.19
CA ALA A 122 -13.69 -2.76 2.32
C ALA A 122 -14.82 -3.03 1.31
N MET A 123 -14.89 -4.23 0.74
CA MET A 123 -16.01 -4.63 -0.12
C MET A 123 -17.35 -4.64 0.63
N ASP A 124 -17.38 -5.17 1.85
CA ASP A 124 -18.57 -5.18 2.70
C ASP A 124 -19.03 -3.75 3.02
N ASP A 125 -18.12 -2.87 3.46
CA ASP A 125 -18.41 -1.47 3.82
C ASP A 125 -18.94 -0.67 2.61
N LEU A 126 -18.46 -1.01 1.41
CA LEU A 126 -18.88 -0.37 0.16
C LEU A 126 -20.08 -1.06 -0.51
N ALA A 127 -20.61 -2.13 0.07
CA ALA A 127 -21.65 -2.99 -0.52
C ALA A 127 -21.25 -3.44 -1.94
N LEU A 128 -20.07 -4.05 -2.06
CA LEU A 128 -19.48 -4.64 -3.25
C LEU A 128 -19.26 -6.14 -3.07
N THR A 129 -19.07 -6.84 -4.17
CA THR A 129 -18.68 -8.26 -4.22
C THR A 129 -17.32 -8.41 -4.91
N ALA A 130 -16.67 -9.53 -4.73
CA ALA A 130 -15.40 -9.81 -5.39
C ALA A 130 -15.51 -9.70 -6.93
N ASP A 131 -16.63 -10.17 -7.51
CA ASP A 131 -16.86 -10.18 -8.97
C ASP A 131 -16.96 -8.78 -9.58
N ASN A 132 -17.30 -7.75 -8.77
CA ASN A 132 -17.44 -6.38 -9.26
C ASN A 132 -16.37 -5.44 -8.65
N THR A 133 -15.29 -6.00 -8.13
CA THR A 133 -14.20 -5.27 -7.52
C THR A 133 -12.90 -5.52 -8.27
N LEU A 134 -12.18 -4.43 -8.56
CA LEU A 134 -10.83 -4.45 -9.06
C LEU A 134 -9.90 -3.88 -7.99
N ILE A 135 -8.83 -4.61 -7.68
CA ILE A 135 -7.79 -4.18 -6.74
C ILE A 135 -6.50 -3.93 -7.53
N ILE A 136 -5.91 -2.75 -7.33
CA ILE A 136 -4.58 -2.40 -7.87
C ILE A 136 -3.61 -2.38 -6.70
N GLU A 137 -2.54 -3.16 -6.78
CA GLU A 137 -1.56 -3.35 -5.72
C GLU A 137 -0.13 -3.54 -6.24
N ASP A 138 0.86 -3.17 -5.41
CA ASP A 138 2.28 -3.22 -5.78
C ASP A 138 3.15 -4.02 -4.81
N SER A 139 2.66 -4.27 -3.59
CA SER A 139 3.43 -4.92 -2.53
C SER A 139 3.11 -6.41 -2.42
N GLN A 140 4.09 -7.21 -2.00
CA GLN A 140 3.89 -8.65 -1.80
C GLN A 140 2.73 -8.95 -0.84
N THR A 141 2.67 -8.26 0.30
CA THR A 141 1.59 -8.48 1.28
C THR A 141 0.24 -8.00 0.77
N GLY A 142 0.22 -6.94 -0.03
CA GLY A 142 -0.99 -6.42 -0.64
C GLY A 142 -1.54 -7.34 -1.73
N LEU A 143 -0.68 -7.84 -2.61
CA LEU A 143 -1.07 -8.80 -3.66
C LEU A 143 -1.59 -10.12 -3.09
N LEU A 144 -0.92 -10.68 -2.06
CA LEU A 144 -1.42 -11.87 -1.36
C LEU A 144 -2.81 -11.64 -0.75
N SER A 145 -3.01 -10.48 -0.14
CA SER A 145 -4.30 -10.06 0.44
C SER A 145 -5.38 -9.90 -0.64
N ALA A 146 -5.02 -9.27 -1.75
CA ALA A 146 -5.93 -9.03 -2.89
C ALA A 146 -6.38 -10.34 -3.54
N VAL A 147 -5.44 -11.23 -3.88
CA VAL A 147 -5.74 -12.56 -4.44
C VAL A 147 -6.63 -13.35 -3.48
N GLY A 148 -6.27 -13.37 -2.19
CA GLY A 148 -7.04 -14.08 -1.16
C GLY A 148 -8.46 -13.54 -0.97
N SER A 149 -8.76 -12.30 -1.37
CA SER A 149 -10.10 -11.71 -1.30
C SER A 149 -11.06 -12.20 -2.41
N GLY A 150 -10.50 -12.81 -3.45
CA GLY A 150 -11.26 -13.28 -4.63
C GLY A 150 -11.61 -12.20 -5.65
N ALA A 151 -11.22 -10.93 -5.43
CA ALA A 151 -11.43 -9.85 -6.38
C ALA A 151 -10.49 -9.97 -7.60
N GLN A 152 -10.77 -9.23 -8.67
CA GLN A 152 -9.85 -9.08 -9.78
C GLN A 152 -8.62 -8.24 -9.33
N VAL A 153 -7.42 -8.63 -9.78
CA VAL A 153 -6.17 -8.00 -9.32
C VAL A 153 -5.32 -7.52 -10.49
N ILE A 154 -4.92 -6.26 -10.42
CA ILE A 154 -3.82 -5.70 -11.21
C ILE A 154 -2.62 -5.50 -10.29
N GLY A 155 -1.47 -6.03 -10.70
CA GLY A 155 -0.18 -5.79 -10.05
C GLY A 155 0.57 -4.68 -10.78
N ILE A 156 0.96 -3.60 -10.06
CA ILE A 156 1.78 -2.53 -10.63
C ILE A 156 3.24 -2.66 -10.17
N THR A 157 4.21 -2.55 -11.07
CA THR A 157 5.63 -2.90 -10.82
C THR A 157 6.44 -1.81 -10.09
N THR A 158 5.79 -1.01 -9.25
CA THR A 158 6.47 0.06 -8.49
C THR A 158 7.33 -0.45 -7.33
N SER A 159 7.02 -1.63 -6.80
CA SER A 159 7.73 -2.24 -5.66
C SER A 159 8.31 -3.62 -5.94
N LEU A 160 7.68 -4.39 -6.82
CA LEU A 160 8.09 -5.74 -7.21
C LEU A 160 8.31 -5.82 -8.71
N SER A 161 9.18 -6.75 -9.13
CA SER A 161 9.29 -7.07 -10.55
C SER A 161 8.06 -7.83 -11.05
N LYS A 162 7.79 -7.77 -12.35
CA LYS A 162 6.74 -8.56 -13.01
C LYS A 162 6.86 -10.05 -12.68
N GLN A 163 8.09 -10.58 -12.67
CA GLN A 163 8.34 -11.98 -12.36
C GLN A 163 7.95 -12.32 -10.92
N ASP A 164 8.21 -11.43 -9.95
CA ASP A 164 7.89 -11.68 -8.54
C ASP A 164 6.39 -11.56 -8.29
N ILE A 165 5.71 -10.65 -8.98
CA ILE A 165 4.23 -10.57 -8.95
C ILE A 165 3.62 -11.87 -9.48
N LEU A 166 4.05 -12.36 -10.64
CA LEU A 166 3.53 -13.58 -11.25
C LEU A 166 3.86 -14.87 -10.48
N LYS A 167 4.87 -14.84 -9.58
CA LYS A 167 5.10 -15.95 -8.62
C LYS A 167 4.07 -16.01 -7.52
N ILE A 168 3.40 -14.89 -7.20
CA ILE A 168 2.33 -14.85 -6.20
C ILE A 168 1.07 -15.50 -6.77
N ASP A 169 0.67 -15.06 -7.97
CA ASP A 169 -0.40 -15.67 -8.74
C ASP A 169 -0.22 -15.32 -10.21
N ASN A 170 -0.26 -16.33 -11.08
CA ASN A 170 -0.04 -16.16 -12.51
C ASN A 170 -1.24 -15.58 -13.27
N SER A 171 -2.39 -15.45 -12.62
CA SER A 171 -3.58 -14.79 -13.15
C SER A 171 -3.59 -13.27 -12.98
N ILE A 172 -2.66 -12.71 -12.19
CA ILE A 172 -2.55 -11.27 -11.98
C ILE A 172 -2.19 -10.58 -13.31
N HIS A 173 -3.00 -9.61 -13.72
CA HIS A 173 -2.62 -8.71 -14.81
C HIS A 173 -1.55 -7.74 -14.32
N VAL A 174 -0.38 -7.72 -14.99
CA VAL A 174 0.77 -6.93 -14.52
C VAL A 174 1.06 -5.77 -15.47
N VAL A 175 1.10 -4.57 -14.91
CA VAL A 175 1.38 -3.31 -15.60
C VAL A 175 2.55 -2.57 -14.94
N ASP A 176 3.19 -1.66 -15.66
CA ASP A 176 4.27 -0.85 -15.12
C ASP A 176 3.78 0.49 -14.56
N THR A 177 2.76 1.09 -15.19
CA THR A 177 2.19 2.38 -14.81
C THR A 177 0.65 2.33 -14.87
N TYR A 178 0.00 3.40 -14.39
CA TYR A 178 -1.45 3.55 -14.56
C TYR A 178 -1.87 3.79 -16.01
N GLN A 179 -0.96 4.25 -16.88
CA GLN A 179 -1.24 4.44 -18.31
C GLN A 179 -1.49 3.09 -19.00
N ASP A 180 -0.77 2.04 -18.60
CA ASP A 180 -0.89 0.71 -19.19
C ASP A 180 -2.20 -0.01 -18.81
N ILE A 181 -2.94 0.46 -17.80
CA ILE A 181 -4.24 -0.11 -17.42
C ILE A 181 -5.32 0.19 -18.47
N ALA A 182 -5.12 1.24 -19.24
CA ALA A 182 -6.09 1.78 -20.20
C ALA A 182 -5.95 1.20 -21.61
N GLU A 183 -4.87 0.46 -21.88
CA GLU A 183 -4.60 -0.19 -23.14
C GLU A 183 -5.09 -1.66 -23.16
#